data_1ab9ae947efa2cd7a0d5cf39b3c01895
#
_entry.id   1ab9ae947efa2cd7a0d5cf39b3c01895
#
_cell.length_a   1.000
_cell.length_b   1.000
_cell.length_c   1.000
_cell.angle_alpha   90.00
_cell.angle_beta   90.00
_cell.angle_gamma   90.00
#
_symmetry.space_group_name_H-M   'P 1'
#
loop_
_entity.id
_entity.type
_entity.pdbx_description
1 polymer ?
#
loop_
_entity_poly.entity_id
_entity_poly.type
_entity_poly.pdbx_seq_one_letter_code
_entity_poly.pdbx_strand_id
1 'polypeptide(L)'
;MIRTAHDQQRPGVRNPFLGLFNFIAKVYVTVIRGTPMMVQLLIWSSVVFLSSRSYTMIGILGLGINSGAYVAEIIRGGLMAVDGGQMEAGRSLGLNYMDTMRFIVIPQAIKAILPALGNEFIILLKDTSLITVIGGKELLYAAQGIMGRTYEAMFPLIGVACVYLVMVMIFTWLLGKLERRLRQSDRR
;
A
#
# COMPACT_ATOMS: atom_id res chain seq x y z
N MET A 1 -4.06 3.52 -12.52
CA MET A 1 -4.30 4.22 -13.77
C MET A 1 -4.57 3.28 -14.95
N ILE A 2 -3.65 2.38 -15.35
CA ILE A 2 -3.86 1.50 -16.52
C ILE A 2 -5.12 0.62 -16.37
N ARG A 3 -5.35 0.02 -15.21
CA ARG A 3 -6.56 -0.79 -14.94
C ARG A 3 -7.84 0.04 -15.02
N THR A 4 -7.87 1.24 -14.45
CA THR A 4 -9.01 2.15 -14.52
C THR A 4 -9.29 2.64 -15.93
N ALA A 5 -8.23 2.96 -16.69
CA ALA A 5 -8.38 3.35 -18.09
C ALA A 5 -8.95 2.21 -18.96
N HIS A 6 -8.55 0.96 -18.68
CA HIS A 6 -9.08 -0.21 -19.36
C HIS A 6 -10.55 -0.48 -18.99
N ASP A 7 -10.91 -0.36 -17.70
CA ASP A 7 -12.26 -0.61 -17.21
C ASP A 7 -13.27 0.44 -17.70
N GLN A 8 -12.80 1.65 -18.05
CA GLN A 8 -13.63 2.74 -18.60
C GLN A 8 -13.69 2.79 -20.14
N GLN A 9 -12.99 1.90 -20.85
CA GLN A 9 -13.06 1.83 -22.30
C GLN A 9 -14.41 1.27 -22.77
N ARG A 10 -15.00 1.93 -23.79
CA ARG A 10 -16.21 1.40 -24.44
C ARG A 10 -15.92 0.02 -25.04
N PRO A 11 -16.88 -0.96 -24.92
CA PRO A 11 -16.75 -2.23 -25.59
C PRO A 11 -16.67 -1.97 -27.12
N GLY A 12 -15.54 -2.31 -27.74
CA GLY A 12 -15.28 -2.14 -29.17
C GLY A 12 -14.01 -1.35 -29.53
N VAL A 13 -13.46 -0.53 -28.62
CA VAL A 13 -12.19 0.19 -28.82
C VAL A 13 -11.18 -0.27 -27.75
N ARG A 14 -10.79 -1.56 -27.81
CA ARG A 14 -9.77 -2.09 -26.91
C ARG A 14 -8.39 -1.96 -27.56
N ASN A 15 -7.56 -1.10 -26.98
CA ASN A 15 -6.15 -1.04 -27.33
C ASN A 15 -5.46 -2.32 -26.81
N PRO A 16 -4.90 -3.20 -27.66
CA PRO A 16 -4.30 -4.47 -27.24
C PRO A 16 -3.13 -4.29 -26.29
N PHE A 17 -2.35 -3.21 -26.42
CA PHE A 17 -1.26 -2.89 -25.48
C PHE A 17 -1.79 -2.57 -24.07
N LEU A 18 -2.87 -1.81 -23.95
CA LEU A 18 -3.50 -1.56 -22.64
C LEU A 18 -4.07 -2.85 -22.04
N GLY A 19 -4.58 -3.76 -22.87
CA GLY A 19 -5.04 -5.08 -22.46
C GLY A 19 -3.93 -5.91 -21.82
N LEU A 20 -2.77 -5.98 -22.46
CA LEU A 20 -1.59 -6.70 -21.95
C LEU A 20 -1.07 -6.10 -20.64
N PHE A 21 -0.90 -4.78 -20.58
CA PHE A 21 -0.47 -4.11 -19.35
C PHE A 21 -1.47 -4.28 -18.20
N ASN A 22 -2.77 -4.23 -18.49
CA ASN A 22 -3.80 -4.49 -17.50
C ASN A 22 -3.76 -5.94 -16.99
N PHE A 23 -3.52 -6.90 -17.88
CA PHE A 23 -3.37 -8.30 -17.49
C PHE A 23 -2.17 -8.50 -16.55
N ILE A 24 -0.99 -7.98 -16.92
CA ILE A 24 0.22 -8.04 -16.09
C ILE A 24 -0.02 -7.39 -14.72
N ALA A 25 -0.60 -6.19 -14.69
CA ALA A 25 -0.91 -5.49 -13.44
C ALA A 25 -1.93 -6.27 -12.59
N LYS A 26 -2.91 -6.91 -13.21
CA LYS A 26 -3.89 -7.75 -12.52
C LYS A 26 -3.23 -9.00 -11.91
N VAL A 27 -2.36 -9.68 -12.67
CA VAL A 27 -1.61 -10.83 -12.18
C VAL A 27 -0.72 -10.42 -11.01
N TYR A 28 0.06 -9.35 -11.15
CA TYR A 28 0.90 -8.81 -10.07
C TYR A 28 0.09 -8.57 -8.79
N VAL A 29 -0.97 -7.78 -8.88
CA VAL A 29 -1.80 -7.45 -7.70
C VAL A 29 -2.46 -8.69 -7.11
N THR A 30 -2.94 -9.62 -7.94
CA THR A 30 -3.60 -10.84 -7.47
C THR A 30 -2.63 -11.77 -6.76
N VAL A 31 -1.44 -12.00 -7.33
CA VAL A 31 -0.43 -12.90 -6.74
C VAL A 31 0.13 -12.30 -5.45
N ILE A 32 0.53 -11.04 -5.48
CA ILE A 32 1.17 -10.40 -4.33
C ILE A 32 0.18 -10.26 -3.15
N ARG A 33 -1.05 -9.85 -3.39
CA ARG A 33 -2.07 -9.72 -2.33
C ARG A 33 -2.69 -11.06 -1.93
N GLY A 34 -2.62 -12.06 -2.79
CA GLY A 34 -3.16 -13.40 -2.55
C GLY A 34 -2.21 -14.34 -1.80
N THR A 35 -0.95 -13.93 -1.58
CA THR A 35 0.04 -14.75 -0.88
C THR A 35 0.53 -14.07 0.40
N PRO A 36 0.83 -14.85 1.48
CA PRO A 36 1.29 -14.26 2.75
C PRO A 36 2.64 -13.55 2.58
N MET A 37 2.78 -12.36 3.17
CA MET A 37 4.01 -11.56 3.11
C MET A 37 5.23 -12.32 3.63
N MET A 38 5.08 -13.08 4.71
CA MET A 38 6.15 -13.90 5.28
C MET A 38 6.71 -14.92 4.26
N VAL A 39 5.80 -15.58 3.50
CA VAL A 39 6.20 -16.55 2.46
C VAL A 39 6.94 -15.84 1.32
N GLN A 40 6.50 -14.64 0.94
CA GLN A 40 7.18 -13.83 -0.07
C GLN A 40 8.60 -13.47 0.38
N LEU A 41 8.79 -13.04 1.62
CA LEU A 41 10.12 -12.73 2.16
C LEU A 41 11.05 -13.96 2.15
N LEU A 42 10.53 -15.13 2.49
CA LEU A 42 11.30 -16.39 2.43
C LEU A 42 11.68 -16.74 0.99
N ILE A 43 10.79 -16.56 0.02
CA ILE A 43 11.10 -16.77 -1.41
C ILE A 43 12.17 -15.77 -1.86
N TRP A 44 12.04 -14.49 -1.53
CA TRP A 44 13.03 -13.48 -1.89
C TRP A 44 14.41 -13.81 -1.33
N SER A 45 14.50 -14.18 -0.05
CA SER A 45 15.78 -14.43 0.62
C SER A 45 16.41 -15.77 0.24
N SER A 46 15.61 -16.84 0.09
CA SER A 46 16.12 -18.21 -0.05
C SER A 46 16.15 -18.70 -1.50
N VAL A 47 15.50 -17.98 -2.44
CA VAL A 47 15.46 -18.39 -3.85
C VAL A 47 16.02 -17.29 -4.75
N VAL A 48 15.47 -16.07 -4.69
CA VAL A 48 15.81 -15.00 -5.65
C VAL A 48 17.17 -14.36 -5.30
N PHE A 49 17.38 -14.05 -4.03
CA PHE A 49 18.60 -13.38 -3.54
C PHE A 49 19.47 -14.28 -2.67
N LEU A 50 19.56 -15.56 -3.00
CA LEU A 50 20.31 -16.55 -2.22
C LEU A 50 21.77 -16.15 -1.98
N SER A 51 22.41 -15.46 -2.92
CA SER A 51 23.80 -14.99 -2.81
C SER A 51 23.95 -13.66 -2.06
N SER A 52 22.86 -12.99 -1.73
CA SER A 52 22.90 -11.70 -1.04
C SER A 52 23.06 -11.89 0.46
N ARG A 53 23.96 -11.12 1.07
CA ARG A 53 24.15 -11.08 2.53
C ARG A 53 23.39 -9.94 3.22
N SER A 54 22.67 -9.11 2.46
CA SER A 54 21.94 -7.96 2.98
C SER A 54 20.46 -8.28 3.16
N TYR A 55 20.13 -9.01 4.21
CA TYR A 55 18.73 -9.37 4.54
C TYR A 55 17.83 -8.16 4.74
N THR A 56 18.36 -7.05 5.27
CA THR A 56 17.60 -5.80 5.39
C THR A 56 17.22 -5.24 4.03
N MET A 57 18.12 -5.26 3.05
CA MET A 57 17.80 -4.81 1.67
C MET A 57 16.74 -5.71 1.02
N ILE A 58 16.86 -7.04 1.21
CA ILE A 58 15.85 -8.00 0.72
C ILE A 58 14.49 -7.69 1.36
N GLY A 59 14.46 -7.40 2.66
CA GLY A 59 13.24 -6.99 3.37
C GLY A 59 12.63 -5.71 2.81
N ILE A 60 13.44 -4.68 2.57
CA ILE A 60 12.97 -3.41 1.97
C ILE A 60 12.36 -3.64 0.58
N LEU A 61 13.03 -4.43 -0.27
CA LEU A 61 12.51 -4.75 -1.60
C LEU A 61 11.22 -5.56 -1.54
N GLY A 62 11.18 -6.61 -0.70
CA GLY A 62 10.01 -7.46 -0.55
C GLY A 62 8.79 -6.69 -0.02
N LEU A 63 8.98 -5.90 1.06
CA LEU A 63 7.93 -5.03 1.61
C LEU A 63 7.49 -3.97 0.59
N GLY A 64 8.43 -3.37 -0.14
CA GLY A 64 8.10 -2.37 -1.17
C GLY A 64 7.28 -2.95 -2.31
N ILE A 65 7.63 -4.15 -2.81
CA ILE A 65 6.86 -4.85 -3.84
C ILE A 65 5.47 -5.23 -3.32
N ASN A 66 5.37 -5.70 -2.09
CA ASN A 66 4.10 -6.04 -1.47
C ASN A 66 3.21 -4.81 -1.30
N SER A 67 3.70 -3.76 -0.63
CA SER A 67 2.96 -2.51 -0.43
C SER A 67 2.59 -1.84 -1.76
N GLY A 68 3.44 -1.92 -2.78
CA GLY A 68 3.12 -1.42 -4.13
C GLY A 68 1.84 -2.02 -4.71
N ALA A 69 1.56 -3.31 -4.45
CA ALA A 69 0.32 -3.94 -4.89
C ALA A 69 -0.92 -3.42 -4.12
N TYR A 70 -0.78 -3.18 -2.80
CA TYR A 70 -1.85 -2.57 -2.00
C TYR A 70 -2.09 -1.11 -2.38
N VAL A 71 -1.04 -0.31 -2.55
CA VAL A 71 -1.12 1.08 -3.01
C VAL A 71 -1.79 1.19 -4.37
N ALA A 72 -1.45 0.30 -5.31
CA ALA A 72 -2.10 0.25 -6.63
C ALA A 72 -3.61 0.03 -6.52
N GLU A 73 -4.05 -0.85 -5.62
CA GLU A 73 -5.46 -1.13 -5.41
C GLU A 73 -6.17 -0.01 -4.64
N ILE A 74 -5.51 0.63 -3.66
CA ILE A 74 -6.01 1.81 -2.96
C ILE A 74 -6.27 2.94 -3.96
N ILE A 75 -5.33 3.22 -4.85
CA ILE A 75 -5.49 4.25 -5.89
C ILE A 75 -6.63 3.89 -6.83
N ARG A 76 -6.71 2.63 -7.29
CA ARG A 76 -7.81 2.17 -8.12
C ARG A 76 -9.16 2.34 -7.42
N GLY A 77 -9.26 1.88 -6.17
CA GLY A 77 -10.48 1.98 -5.37
C GLY A 77 -10.91 3.43 -5.15
N GLY A 78 -9.97 4.33 -4.85
CA GLY A 78 -10.25 5.75 -4.65
C GLY A 78 -10.73 6.45 -5.93
N LEU A 79 -10.18 6.09 -7.10
CA LEU A 79 -10.68 6.60 -8.39
C LEU A 79 -12.08 6.07 -8.73
N MET A 80 -12.36 4.81 -8.38
CA MET A 80 -13.68 4.20 -8.62
C MET A 80 -14.74 4.65 -7.62
N ALA A 81 -14.34 5.22 -6.47
CA ALA A 81 -15.26 5.75 -5.46
C ALA A 81 -15.86 7.10 -5.84
N VAL A 82 -15.28 7.81 -6.83
CA VAL A 82 -15.86 9.05 -7.34
C VAL A 82 -17.08 8.73 -8.18
N ASP A 83 -18.19 9.44 -7.91
CA ASP A 83 -19.44 9.25 -8.63
C ASP A 83 -19.23 9.45 -10.14
N GLY A 84 -19.74 8.50 -10.95
CA GLY A 84 -19.67 8.55 -12.40
C GLY A 84 -20.35 9.80 -13.00
N GLY A 85 -21.37 10.33 -12.34
CA GLY A 85 -22.03 11.59 -12.69
C GLY A 85 -21.10 12.79 -12.72
N GLN A 86 -19.99 12.76 -11.97
CA GLN A 86 -18.97 13.83 -12.02
C GLN A 86 -18.28 13.91 -13.37
N MET A 87 -18.06 12.76 -14.02
CA MET A 87 -17.51 12.70 -15.36
C MET A 87 -18.52 13.22 -16.41
N GLU A 88 -19.79 12.88 -16.23
CA GLU A 88 -20.88 13.34 -17.12
C GLU A 88 -21.12 14.84 -16.96
N ALA A 89 -21.13 15.35 -15.73
CA ALA A 89 -21.26 16.78 -15.45
C ALA A 89 -20.12 17.60 -16.07
N GLY A 90 -18.87 17.14 -15.93
CA GLY A 90 -17.72 17.79 -16.55
C GLY A 90 -17.85 17.87 -18.09
N ARG A 91 -18.31 16.78 -18.73
CA ARG A 91 -18.57 16.75 -20.17
C ARG A 91 -19.70 17.69 -20.58
N SER A 92 -20.75 17.77 -19.79
CA SER A 92 -21.88 18.69 -20.05
C SER A 92 -21.46 20.16 -19.99
N LEU A 93 -20.43 20.47 -19.19
CA LEU A 93 -19.79 21.79 -19.16
C LEU A 93 -18.76 22.03 -20.29
N GLY A 94 -18.62 21.08 -21.24
CA GLY A 94 -17.71 21.19 -22.36
C GLY A 94 -16.26 20.81 -22.06
N LEU A 95 -15.96 20.27 -20.87
CA LEU A 95 -14.62 19.80 -20.53
C LEU A 95 -14.30 18.50 -21.28
N ASN A 96 -13.07 18.40 -21.77
CA ASN A 96 -12.58 17.13 -22.31
C ASN A 96 -12.28 16.13 -21.19
N TYR A 97 -11.99 14.87 -21.54
CA TYR A 97 -11.71 13.79 -20.57
C TYR A 97 -10.55 14.14 -19.60
N MET A 98 -9.47 14.70 -20.13
CA MET A 98 -8.28 15.02 -19.33
C MET A 98 -8.55 16.16 -18.35
N ASP A 99 -9.27 17.18 -18.77
CA ASP A 99 -9.63 18.31 -17.91
C ASP A 99 -10.62 17.88 -16.82
N THR A 100 -11.63 17.07 -17.18
CA THR A 100 -12.56 16.50 -16.20
C THR A 100 -11.82 15.63 -15.17
N MET A 101 -10.91 14.76 -15.62
CA MET A 101 -10.09 13.95 -14.72
C MET A 101 -9.24 14.83 -13.79
N ARG A 102 -8.54 15.83 -14.34
CA ARG A 102 -7.59 16.66 -13.60
C ARG A 102 -8.26 17.58 -12.59
N PHE A 103 -9.35 18.22 -12.98
CA PHE A 103 -9.97 19.29 -12.18
C PHE A 103 -11.14 18.81 -11.31
N ILE A 104 -11.79 17.69 -11.67
CA ILE A 104 -12.97 17.20 -10.95
C ILE A 104 -12.70 15.85 -10.27
N VAL A 105 -12.30 14.82 -11.04
CA VAL A 105 -12.23 13.45 -10.53
C VAL A 105 -11.01 13.23 -9.62
N ILE A 106 -9.81 13.61 -10.05
CA ILE A 106 -8.58 13.37 -9.28
C ILE A 106 -8.61 14.08 -7.93
N PRO A 107 -9.00 15.37 -7.80
CA PRO A 107 -9.08 16.01 -6.49
C PRO A 107 -10.03 15.32 -5.52
N GLN A 108 -11.15 14.80 -5.99
CA GLN A 108 -12.10 14.03 -5.19
C GLN A 108 -11.52 12.66 -4.81
N ALA A 109 -10.92 11.95 -5.77
CA ALA A 109 -10.29 10.65 -5.53
C ALA A 109 -9.16 10.74 -4.49
N ILE A 110 -8.33 11.79 -4.51
CA ILE A 110 -7.25 12.00 -3.55
C ILE A 110 -7.76 12.02 -2.11
N LYS A 111 -8.93 12.61 -1.87
CA LYS A 111 -9.53 12.66 -0.53
C LYS A 111 -9.89 11.27 0.01
N ALA A 112 -10.28 10.33 -0.86
CA ALA A 112 -10.51 8.95 -0.50
C ALA A 112 -9.21 8.13 -0.40
N ILE A 113 -8.22 8.42 -1.26
CA ILE A 113 -6.95 7.71 -1.35
C ILE A 113 -6.05 8.02 -0.14
N LEU A 114 -5.92 9.29 0.26
CA LEU A 114 -4.97 9.70 1.30
C LEU A 114 -5.16 8.99 2.66
N PRO A 115 -6.38 8.88 3.21
CA PRO A 115 -6.61 8.12 4.44
C PRO A 115 -6.22 6.64 4.31
N ALA A 116 -6.57 6.02 3.18
CA ALA A 116 -6.26 4.62 2.93
C ALA A 116 -4.74 4.38 2.80
N LEU A 117 -4.00 5.29 2.15
CA LEU A 117 -2.53 5.26 2.11
C LEU A 117 -1.91 5.43 3.50
N GLY A 118 -2.47 6.32 4.33
CA GLY A 118 -2.01 6.49 5.71
C GLY A 118 -2.20 5.21 6.53
N ASN A 119 -3.32 4.52 6.35
CA ASN A 119 -3.54 3.22 7.00
C ASN A 119 -2.59 2.14 6.48
N GLU A 120 -2.34 2.09 5.18
CA GLU A 120 -1.36 1.16 4.57
C GLU A 120 0.05 1.39 5.15
N PHE A 121 0.45 2.65 5.32
CA PHE A 121 1.72 2.99 5.96
C PHE A 121 1.81 2.45 7.41
N ILE A 122 0.73 2.55 8.20
CA ILE A 122 0.68 2.00 9.57
C ILE A 122 0.78 0.47 9.56
N ILE A 123 0.16 -0.20 8.58
CA ILE A 123 0.28 -1.65 8.40
C ILE A 123 1.73 -2.02 8.05
N LEU A 124 2.31 -1.35 7.05
CA LEU A 124 3.67 -1.59 6.59
C LEU A 124 4.70 -1.41 7.71
N LEU A 125 4.49 -0.41 8.59
CA LEU A 125 5.35 -0.17 9.74
C LEU A 125 5.37 -1.39 10.69
N LYS A 126 4.25 -2.04 10.93
CA LYS A 126 4.19 -3.28 11.73
C LYS A 126 4.79 -4.47 10.98
N ASP A 127 4.60 -4.54 9.68
CA ASP A 127 5.09 -5.62 8.83
C ASP A 127 6.62 -5.61 8.69
N THR A 128 7.30 -4.49 9.05
CA THR A 128 8.77 -4.49 9.16
C THR A 128 9.29 -5.56 10.11
N SER A 129 8.52 -5.95 11.14
CA SER A 129 8.89 -7.03 12.08
C SER A 129 9.08 -8.39 11.37
N LEU A 130 8.42 -8.62 10.23
CA LEU A 130 8.56 -9.85 9.45
C LEU A 130 9.95 -10.02 8.85
N ILE A 131 10.72 -8.92 8.69
CA ILE A 131 12.10 -8.99 8.18
C ILE A 131 13.01 -9.81 9.10
N THR A 132 12.70 -9.90 10.39
CA THR A 132 13.40 -10.76 11.36
C THR A 132 13.42 -12.23 10.93
N VAL A 133 12.36 -12.72 10.28
CA VAL A 133 12.25 -14.12 9.86
C VAL A 133 13.35 -14.52 8.86
N ILE A 134 13.82 -13.56 8.07
CA ILE A 134 14.91 -13.77 7.11
C ILE A 134 16.27 -13.31 7.66
N GLY A 135 16.37 -12.95 8.97
CA GLY A 135 17.59 -12.48 9.63
C GLY A 135 17.89 -10.99 9.44
N GLY A 136 16.92 -10.19 8.98
CA GLY A 136 17.06 -8.74 8.88
C GLY A 136 17.04 -8.08 10.26
N LYS A 137 17.92 -7.08 10.44
CA LYS A 137 18.08 -6.38 11.71
C LYS A 137 17.03 -5.29 11.86
N GLU A 138 16.09 -5.50 12.76
CA GLU A 138 15.04 -4.54 13.13
C GLU A 138 14.71 -4.72 14.63
N LEU A 139 13.62 -4.12 15.12
CA LEU A 139 13.30 -4.08 16.55
C LEU A 139 13.07 -5.47 17.16
N LEU A 140 12.29 -6.33 16.51
CA LEU A 140 12.02 -7.70 16.99
C LEU A 140 13.29 -8.56 16.95
N TYR A 141 14.16 -8.37 15.95
CA TYR A 141 15.46 -9.03 15.88
C TYR A 141 16.33 -8.68 17.10
N ALA A 142 16.34 -7.40 17.49
CA ALA A 142 17.07 -6.96 18.68
C ALA A 142 16.52 -7.62 19.96
N ALA A 143 15.18 -7.71 20.08
CA ALA A 143 14.55 -8.40 21.22
C ALA A 143 14.89 -9.89 21.25
N GLN A 144 14.89 -10.57 20.10
CA GLN A 144 15.31 -11.98 20.02
C GLN A 144 16.76 -12.17 20.48
N GLY A 145 17.65 -11.22 20.17
CA GLY A 145 19.02 -11.22 20.66
C GLY A 145 19.12 -11.06 22.20
N ILE A 146 18.20 -10.31 22.82
CA ILE A 146 18.11 -10.21 24.28
C ILE A 146 17.58 -11.54 24.86
N MET A 147 16.51 -12.09 24.26
CA MET A 147 15.93 -13.37 24.67
C MET A 147 16.97 -14.50 24.65
N GLY A 148 17.81 -14.56 23.61
CA GLY A 148 18.86 -15.57 23.50
C GLY A 148 19.97 -15.45 24.56
N ARG A 149 20.16 -14.27 25.15
CA ARG A 149 21.16 -14.03 26.23
C ARG A 149 20.60 -14.20 27.64
N THR A 150 19.33 -13.83 27.83
CA THR A 150 18.70 -13.80 29.16
C THR A 150 17.84 -15.01 29.44
N TYR A 151 17.47 -15.77 28.38
CA TYR A 151 16.47 -16.86 28.40
C TYR A 151 15.09 -16.39 28.89
N GLU A 152 14.85 -15.08 28.86
CA GLU A 152 13.61 -14.41 29.22
C GLU A 152 12.91 -13.89 27.95
N ALA A 153 11.69 -14.35 27.67
CA ALA A 153 10.94 -13.95 26.48
C ALA A 153 9.93 -12.81 26.75
N MET A 154 9.32 -12.84 27.96
CA MET A 154 8.18 -11.97 28.27
C MET A 154 8.54 -10.48 28.20
N PHE A 155 9.58 -10.05 28.89
CA PHE A 155 9.94 -8.63 28.98
C PHE A 155 10.39 -8.05 27.63
N PRO A 156 11.30 -8.69 26.84
CA PRO A 156 11.68 -8.19 25.54
C PRO A 156 10.51 -8.10 24.55
N LEU A 157 9.60 -9.09 24.52
CA LEU A 157 8.46 -9.08 23.61
C LEU A 157 7.42 -8.03 24.00
N ILE A 158 7.13 -7.85 25.29
CA ILE A 158 6.26 -6.76 25.76
C ILE A 158 6.89 -5.41 25.42
N GLY A 159 8.20 -5.26 25.60
CA GLY A 159 8.92 -4.03 25.21
C GLY A 159 8.74 -3.70 23.73
N VAL A 160 8.92 -4.67 22.83
CA VAL A 160 8.67 -4.51 21.40
C VAL A 160 7.22 -4.14 21.11
N ALA A 161 6.27 -4.84 21.74
CA ALA A 161 4.85 -4.57 21.57
C ALA A 161 4.49 -3.14 22.01
N CYS A 162 5.02 -2.66 23.12
CA CYS A 162 4.84 -1.29 23.61
C CYS A 162 5.41 -0.25 22.63
N VAL A 163 6.61 -0.48 22.07
CA VAL A 163 7.21 0.44 21.10
C VAL A 163 6.36 0.52 19.83
N TYR A 164 5.94 -0.62 19.27
CA TYR A 164 5.05 -0.63 18.11
C TYR A 164 3.71 0.04 18.42
N LEU A 165 3.13 -0.23 19.58
CA LEU A 165 1.87 0.40 20.00
C LEU A 165 1.99 1.92 20.05
N VAL A 166 3.04 2.45 20.66
CA VAL A 166 3.26 3.90 20.75
C VAL A 166 3.43 4.50 19.36
N MET A 167 4.23 3.88 18.49
CA MET A 167 4.38 4.34 17.10
C MET A 167 3.05 4.35 16.35
N VAL A 168 2.28 3.25 16.43
CA VAL A 168 0.96 3.16 15.78
C VAL A 168 0.00 4.22 16.32
N MET A 169 -0.03 4.46 17.63
CA MET A 169 -0.88 5.51 18.22
C MET A 169 -0.52 6.90 17.70
N ILE A 170 0.77 7.22 17.58
CA ILE A 170 1.24 8.50 17.04
C ILE A 170 0.78 8.67 15.59
N PHE A 171 1.04 7.67 14.74
CA PHE A 171 0.66 7.76 13.32
C PHE A 171 -0.86 7.76 13.12
N THR A 172 -1.61 6.99 13.90
CA THR A 172 -3.08 7.00 13.86
C THR A 172 -3.65 8.37 14.25
N TRP A 173 -3.06 9.01 15.27
CA TRP A 173 -3.47 10.36 15.67
C TRP A 173 -3.17 11.40 14.58
N LEU A 174 -1.98 11.32 13.96
CA LEU A 174 -1.61 12.18 12.82
C LEU A 174 -2.56 11.98 11.64
N LEU A 175 -2.86 10.72 11.31
CA LEU A 175 -3.79 10.36 10.25
C LEU A 175 -5.20 10.92 10.53
N GLY A 176 -5.69 10.78 11.75
CA GLY A 176 -6.99 11.32 12.15
C GLY A 176 -7.07 12.85 12.05
N LYS A 177 -5.97 13.57 12.25
CA LYS A 177 -5.91 15.02 11.96
C LYS A 177 -6.00 15.31 10.47
N LEU A 178 -5.31 14.54 9.64
CA LEU A 178 -5.37 14.66 8.18
C LEU A 178 -6.80 14.43 7.67
N GLU A 179 -7.43 13.35 8.10
CA GLU A 179 -8.80 13.02 7.71
C GLU A 179 -9.81 14.13 8.06
N ARG A 180 -9.70 14.69 9.26
CA ARG A 180 -10.57 15.80 9.68
C ARG A 180 -10.41 17.03 8.77
N ARG A 181 -9.17 17.36 8.37
CA ARG A 181 -8.91 18.46 7.44
C ARG A 181 -9.52 18.21 6.06
N LEU A 182 -9.39 16.98 5.55
CA LEU A 182 -9.94 16.60 4.25
C LEU A 182 -11.47 16.70 4.24
N ARG A 183 -12.15 16.21 5.30
CA ARG A 183 -13.62 16.29 5.44
C ARG A 183 -14.14 17.72 5.59
N GLN A 184 -13.40 18.63 6.20
CA GLN A 184 -13.80 20.02 6.30
C GLN A 184 -13.78 20.75 4.95
N SER A 185 -12.94 20.31 4.01
CA SER A 185 -12.90 20.85 2.66
C SER A 185 -14.14 20.49 1.81
N ASP A 186 -14.93 19.48 2.21
CA ASP A 186 -16.14 19.08 1.47
C ASP A 186 -17.39 19.84 1.93
N ARG A 187 -17.32 20.54 3.07
CA ARG A 187 -18.46 21.31 3.63
C ARG A 187 -18.46 22.79 3.22
N ARG A 188 -17.50 23.21 2.42
CA ARG A 188 -17.42 24.55 1.84
C ARG A 188 -17.67 24.51 0.33
#